data_3ac42b12c6a42d2af691ae18206f1648
#
_entry.id   3ac42b12c6a42d2af691ae18206f1648
#
_cell.length_a   1.000
_cell.length_b   1.000
_cell.length_c   1.000
_cell.angle_alpha   90.00
_cell.angle_beta   90.00
_cell.angle_gamma   90.00
#
_symmetry.space_group_name_H-M   'P 1'
#
loop_
_entity.id
_entity.type
_entity.pdbx_description
1 polymer ?
#
loop_
_entity_poly.entity_id
_entity_poly.type
_entity_poly.pdbx_seq_one_letter_code
_entity_poly.pdbx_strand_id
1 'polypeptide(L)'
;MNLVRTGQFKKDYKRIKKQGEDLEDLRSVIKMLVEGKPLPPEYRDHTLSGRLKKHRECHIAPDWLLIYRIKGDDLILERTGSHSELFR
;
A
#
# COMPACT_ATOMS: atom_id res chain seq x y z
N MET A 1 -6.70 3.37 14.19
CA MET A 1 -7.30 2.88 12.94
C MET A 1 -7.33 1.38 12.90
N ASN A 2 -8.42 0.81 12.42
CA ASN A 2 -8.51 -0.62 12.20
C ASN A 2 -7.79 -0.99 10.90
N LEU A 3 -7.03 -2.06 10.92
CA LEU A 3 -6.31 -2.53 9.73
C LEU A 3 -7.12 -3.63 9.04
N VAL A 4 -7.47 -3.41 7.78
CA VAL A 4 -8.20 -4.38 6.96
C VAL A 4 -7.33 -4.74 5.76
N ARG A 5 -7.18 -6.03 5.49
CA ARG A 5 -6.42 -6.54 4.36
C ARG A 5 -7.36 -7.29 3.42
N THR A 6 -7.42 -6.87 2.16
CA THR A 6 -8.23 -7.58 1.17
C THR A 6 -7.62 -8.94 0.86
N GLY A 7 -8.42 -9.84 0.30
CA GLY A 7 -7.91 -11.13 -0.16
C GLY A 7 -6.82 -10.97 -1.22
N GLN A 8 -6.99 -9.99 -2.11
CA GLN A 8 -5.98 -9.72 -3.15
C GLN A 8 -4.67 -9.21 -2.53
N PHE A 9 -4.75 -8.33 -1.53
CA PHE A 9 -3.55 -7.87 -0.82
C PHE A 9 -2.79 -9.05 -0.19
N LYS A 10 -3.52 -9.98 0.43
CA LYS A 10 -2.88 -11.15 1.05
C LYS A 10 -2.14 -11.99 0.02
N LYS A 11 -2.70 -12.16 -1.18
CA LYS A 11 -2.04 -12.85 -2.27
C LYS A 11 -0.80 -12.11 -2.75
N ASP A 12 -0.92 -10.79 -2.91
CA ASP A 12 0.19 -9.93 -3.28
C ASP A 12 1.33 -10.02 -2.26
N TYR A 13 0.99 -10.00 -0.98
CA TYR A 13 1.96 -10.09 0.11
C TYR A 13 2.76 -11.39 0.04
N LYS A 14 2.08 -12.51 -0.19
CA LYS A 14 2.76 -13.81 -0.33
C LYS A 14 3.72 -13.80 -1.51
N ARG A 15 3.32 -13.20 -2.63
CA ARG A 15 4.16 -13.11 -3.83
C ARG A 15 5.41 -12.30 -3.54
N ILE A 16 5.27 -11.14 -2.91
CA ILE A 16 6.38 -10.25 -2.58
C ILE A 16 7.34 -10.94 -1.62
N LYS A 17 6.82 -11.65 -0.64
CA LYS A 17 7.64 -12.42 0.31
C LYS A 17 8.50 -13.46 -0.42
N LYS A 18 7.92 -14.16 -1.41
CA LYS A 18 8.65 -15.14 -2.22
C LYS A 18 9.70 -14.49 -3.10
N GLN A 19 9.47 -13.25 -3.54
CA GLN A 19 10.42 -12.50 -4.36
C GLN A 19 11.61 -11.96 -3.56
N GLY A 20 11.60 -12.13 -2.23
CA GLY A 20 12.71 -11.73 -1.38
C GLY A 20 12.76 -10.24 -1.06
N GLU A 21 11.66 -9.51 -1.23
CA GLU A 21 11.60 -8.10 -0.88
C GLU A 21 11.69 -7.88 0.63
N ASP A 22 12.21 -6.72 1.03
CA ASP A 22 12.33 -6.36 2.44
C ASP A 22 10.98 -5.95 3.02
N LEU A 23 10.31 -6.87 3.68
CA LEU A 23 8.99 -6.64 4.26
C LEU A 23 8.99 -5.61 5.39
N GLU A 24 10.15 -5.30 5.97
CA GLU A 24 10.23 -4.30 7.02
C GLU A 24 9.87 -2.91 6.50
N ASP A 25 10.25 -2.59 5.25
CA ASP A 25 9.88 -1.31 4.65
C ASP A 25 8.36 -1.18 4.54
N LEU A 26 7.70 -2.23 4.09
CA LEU A 26 6.23 -2.24 3.99
C LEU A 26 5.59 -2.11 5.38
N ARG A 27 6.09 -2.84 6.35
CA ARG A 27 5.56 -2.80 7.73
C ARG A 27 5.71 -1.42 8.33
N SER A 28 6.84 -0.75 8.09
CA SER A 28 7.09 0.60 8.59
C SER A 28 6.07 1.60 8.03
N VAL A 29 5.79 1.51 6.74
CA VAL A 29 4.80 2.38 6.09
C VAL A 29 3.41 2.12 6.65
N ILE A 30 3.01 0.86 6.76
CA ILE A 30 1.69 0.50 7.31
C ILE A 30 1.54 1.01 8.73
N LYS A 31 2.58 0.89 9.54
CA LYS A 31 2.55 1.39 10.92
C LYS A 31 2.30 2.90 10.97
N MET A 32 3.01 3.67 10.13
CA MET A 32 2.80 5.11 10.05
C MET A 32 1.37 5.46 9.65
N LEU A 33 0.83 4.74 8.67
CA LEU A 33 -0.55 4.97 8.22
C LEU A 33 -1.57 4.65 9.32
N VAL A 34 -1.38 3.55 10.03
CA VAL A 34 -2.27 3.14 11.13
C VAL A 34 -2.25 4.19 12.25
N GLU A 35 -1.09 4.77 12.51
CA GLU A 35 -0.93 5.81 13.53
C GLU A 35 -1.44 7.19 13.09
N GLY A 36 -1.88 7.30 11.83
CA GLY A 36 -2.38 8.56 11.29
C GLY A 36 -1.28 9.59 11.02
N LYS A 37 -0.04 9.15 10.95
CA LYS A 37 1.10 10.03 10.68
C LYS A 37 1.26 10.28 9.19
N PRO A 38 1.61 11.51 8.78
CA PRO A 38 1.91 11.76 7.37
C PRO A 38 3.18 11.01 6.97
N LEU A 39 3.18 10.44 5.75
CA LEU A 39 4.36 9.77 5.22
C LEU A 39 5.40 10.81 4.78
N PRO A 40 6.70 10.54 4.98
CA PRO A 40 7.75 11.38 4.41
C PRO A 40 7.61 11.53 2.90
N PRO A 41 8.03 12.68 2.31
CA PRO A 41 7.86 12.95 0.87
C PRO A 41 8.45 11.89 -0.06
N GLU A 42 9.48 11.17 0.37
CA GLU A 42 10.12 10.13 -0.43
C GLU A 42 9.18 8.98 -0.78
N TYR A 43 8.14 8.76 0.01
CA TYR A 43 7.15 7.71 -0.26
C TYR A 43 6.11 8.13 -1.28
N ARG A 44 6.09 9.40 -1.69
CA ARG A 44 5.22 9.93 -2.75
C ARG A 44 3.74 9.55 -2.58
N ASP A 45 3.24 9.66 -1.34
CA ASP A 45 1.85 9.36 -1.04
C ASP A 45 0.93 10.36 -1.75
N HIS A 46 0.00 9.85 -2.57
CA HIS A 46 -0.92 10.69 -3.33
C HIS A 46 -2.20 9.94 -3.67
N THR A 47 -3.25 10.69 -4.00
CA THR A 47 -4.52 10.09 -4.45
C THR A 47 -4.40 9.62 -5.88
N LEU A 48 -5.11 8.54 -6.19
CA LEU A 48 -5.22 8.05 -7.56
C LEU A 48 -6.41 8.71 -8.25
N SER A 49 -6.40 8.72 -9.58
CA SER A 49 -7.47 9.30 -10.39
C SER A 49 -8.29 8.20 -11.09
N GLY A 50 -9.38 8.60 -11.76
CA GLY A 50 -10.21 7.68 -12.50
C GLY A 50 -10.99 6.73 -11.60
N ARG A 51 -10.98 5.44 -11.95
CA ARG A 51 -11.70 4.41 -11.18
C ARG A 51 -11.25 4.28 -9.74
N LEU A 52 -9.99 4.64 -9.48
CA LEU A 52 -9.37 4.49 -8.17
C LEU A 52 -9.30 5.80 -7.40
N LYS A 53 -10.14 6.79 -7.74
CA LYS A 53 -10.10 8.11 -7.12
C LYS A 53 -10.26 8.13 -5.61
N LYS A 54 -10.83 7.07 -5.02
CA LYS A 54 -10.98 6.94 -3.57
C LYS A 54 -9.80 6.24 -2.92
N HIS A 55 -8.84 5.81 -3.74
CA HIS A 55 -7.64 5.12 -3.26
C HIS A 55 -6.46 6.06 -3.25
N ARG A 56 -5.47 5.70 -2.45
CA ARG A 56 -4.20 6.38 -2.39
C ARG A 56 -3.10 5.38 -2.74
N GLU A 57 -2.01 5.89 -3.24
CA GLU A 57 -0.82 5.12 -3.60
C GLU A 57 0.39 5.71 -2.92
N CYS A 58 1.27 4.87 -2.40
CA CYS A 58 2.58 5.31 -1.96
C CYS A 58 3.64 4.32 -2.45
N HIS A 59 4.88 4.82 -2.52
CA HIS A 59 6.02 4.04 -3.00
C HIS A 59 6.79 3.50 -1.80
N ILE A 60 6.83 2.17 -1.68
CA ILE A 60 7.65 1.51 -0.66
C ILE A 60 9.12 1.51 -1.12
N ALA A 61 9.32 1.30 -2.41
CA ALA A 61 10.60 1.36 -3.10
C ALA A 61 10.33 1.87 -4.52
N PRO A 62 11.35 2.17 -5.34
CA PRO A 62 11.11 2.76 -6.66
C PRO A 62 10.08 2.06 -7.55
N ASP A 63 10.03 0.73 -7.51
CA ASP A 63 9.01 -0.02 -8.26
C ASP A 63 8.23 -0.96 -7.36
N TRP A 64 7.93 -0.51 -6.16
CA TRP A 64 7.12 -1.28 -5.22
C TRP A 64 6.10 -0.36 -4.59
N LEU A 65 4.83 -0.54 -4.94
CA LEU A 65 3.71 0.32 -4.55
C LEU A 65 2.84 -0.33 -3.50
N LEU A 66 2.19 0.51 -2.71
CA LEU A 66 1.09 0.10 -1.83
C LEU A 66 -0.12 0.94 -2.23
N ILE A 67 -1.21 0.26 -2.58
CA ILE A 67 -2.50 0.91 -2.83
C ILE A 67 -3.39 0.65 -1.64
N TYR A 68 -3.92 1.73 -1.07
CA TYR A 68 -4.76 1.65 0.12
C TYR A 68 -5.85 2.71 0.07
N ARG A 69 -6.82 2.59 0.95
CA ARG A 69 -7.81 3.63 1.15
C ARG A 69 -8.19 3.70 2.62
N ILE A 70 -8.71 4.86 3.01
CA ILE A 70 -9.21 5.07 4.36
C ILE A 70 -10.72 5.26 4.26
N LYS A 71 -11.47 4.44 4.99
CA LYS A 71 -12.92 4.52 5.04
C LYS A 71 -13.34 4.53 6.50
N GLY A 72 -13.83 5.68 6.96
CA GLY A 72 -14.15 5.84 8.37
C GLY A 72 -12.91 5.63 9.22
N ASP A 73 -12.94 4.68 10.13
CA ASP A 73 -11.81 4.35 11.01
C ASP A 73 -11.01 3.15 10.51
N ASP A 74 -11.22 2.74 9.26
CA ASP A 74 -10.56 1.60 8.67
C ASP A 74 -9.48 2.03 7.68
N LEU A 75 -8.29 1.45 7.83
CA LEU A 75 -7.23 1.49 6.82
C LEU A 75 -7.33 0.18 6.04
N ILE A 76 -7.68 0.28 4.76
CA ILE A 76 -7.88 -0.89 3.90
C ILE A 76 -6.71 -1.01 2.95
N LEU A 77 -5.93 -2.08 3.10
CA LEU A 77 -4.82 -2.39 2.21
C LEU A 77 -5.38 -3.17 1.02
N GLU A 78 -5.35 -2.53 -0.17
CA GLU A 78 -6.00 -3.06 -1.37
C GLU A 78 -5.06 -3.93 -2.20
N ARG A 79 -3.86 -3.42 -2.53
CA ARG A 79 -2.89 -4.09 -3.38
C ARG A 79 -1.47 -3.68 -3.00
N THR A 80 -0.52 -4.54 -3.33
CA THR A 80 0.90 -4.18 -3.27
C THR A 80 1.66 -4.96 -4.34
N GLY A 81 2.64 -4.29 -4.97
CA GLY A 81 3.43 -4.90 -6.04
C GLY A 81 4.07 -3.85 -6.92
N SER A 82 4.64 -4.27 -8.03
CA SER A 82 5.24 -3.36 -9.02
C SER A 82 4.16 -2.69 -9.87
N HIS A 83 4.56 -1.63 -10.61
CA HIS A 83 3.63 -0.97 -11.53
C HIS A 83 3.03 -1.96 -12.53
N SER A 84 3.87 -2.80 -13.14
CA SER A 84 3.37 -3.75 -14.13
C SER A 84 2.45 -4.81 -13.53
N GLU A 85 2.65 -5.17 -12.27
CA GLU A 85 1.78 -6.13 -11.59
C GLU A 85 0.41 -5.54 -11.26
N LEU A 86 0.36 -4.26 -10.91
CA LEU A 86 -0.85 -3.61 -10.43
C LEU A 86 -1.65 -2.89 -11.52
N PHE A 87 -0.99 -2.42 -12.56
CA PHE A 87 -1.60 -1.56 -13.59
C PHE A 87 -1.40 -2.11 -15.00
N ARG A 88 -1.64 -3.36 -15.19
CA ARG A 88 -1.60 -3.95 -16.53
C ARG A 88 -2.70 -3.40 -17.42
#